data_5d2632213e46b6ada2a842d6b7cc31cf
#
_entry.id   5d2632213e46b6ada2a842d6b7cc31cf
#
_cell.length_a   1.000
_cell.length_b   1.000
_cell.length_c   1.000
_cell.angle_alpha   90.00
_cell.angle_beta   90.00
_cell.angle_gamma   90.00
#
_symmetry.space_group_name_H-M   'P 1'
#
loop_
_entity.id
_entity.type
_entity.pdbx_description
1 polymer ?
#
loop_
_entity_poly.entity_id
_entity_poly.type
_entity_poly.pdbx_seq_one_letter_code
_entity_poly.pdbx_strand_id
1 'polypeptide(L)'
;MTKVTDWEERYQQEDTPWDKDEPAPGLIDWLNKQTLAPETRVLVPGCGRGHDPSAWAKRGFETTGMDLSEIALADARQKYEDLPNLAFFPGNFLEEKPQEPYDLIFEHTLYCAIEPSRRDEYAKALNHWLKPGGLFLAIHFVFPLTEEGPPFGASKEEIAKRFEPGFELLNDWKPRHFEGRRDEEWMFLWKRKI
;
A
#
# COMPACT_ATOMS: atom_id res chain seq x y z
N MET A 1 -6.11 -5.09 26.00
CA MET A 1 -6.64 -5.45 24.67
C MET A 1 -6.57 -4.20 23.84
N THR A 2 -5.71 -4.15 22.84
CA THR A 2 -5.67 -3.05 21.88
C THR A 2 -7.00 -3.01 21.14
N LYS A 3 -7.66 -1.86 21.12
CA LYS A 3 -8.93 -1.67 20.40
C LYS A 3 -8.62 -1.78 18.90
N VAL A 4 -9.22 -2.74 18.23
CA VAL A 4 -9.12 -2.84 16.76
C VAL A 4 -9.65 -1.54 16.16
N THR A 5 -8.88 -0.91 15.28
CA THR A 5 -9.30 0.32 14.62
C THR A 5 -10.46 0.04 13.68
N ASP A 6 -11.56 0.74 13.88
CA ASP A 6 -12.69 0.73 12.95
C ASP A 6 -12.42 1.79 11.86
N TRP A 7 -11.93 1.32 10.71
CA TRP A 7 -11.60 2.19 9.57
C TRP A 7 -12.84 2.83 8.95
N GLU A 8 -13.96 2.11 8.90
CA GLU A 8 -15.23 2.65 8.38
C GLU A 8 -15.72 3.80 9.25
N GLU A 9 -15.70 3.65 10.58
CA GLU A 9 -16.06 4.72 11.52
C GLU A 9 -15.16 5.96 11.33
N ARG A 10 -13.85 5.78 11.10
CA ARG A 10 -12.93 6.90 10.89
C ARG A 10 -13.25 7.69 9.61
N TYR A 11 -13.56 7.00 8.50
CA TYR A 11 -14.00 7.66 7.28
C TYR A 11 -15.36 8.35 7.46
N GLN A 12 -16.28 7.74 8.17
CA GLN A 12 -17.58 8.35 8.50
C GLN A 12 -17.45 9.63 9.32
N GLN A 13 -16.48 9.68 10.23
CA GLN A 13 -16.19 10.84 11.08
C GLN A 13 -15.26 11.86 10.42
N GLU A 14 -14.81 11.64 9.18
CA GLU A 14 -13.82 12.45 8.47
C GLU A 14 -12.48 12.57 9.23
N ASP A 15 -12.20 11.61 10.14
CA ASP A 15 -10.94 11.54 10.88
C ASP A 15 -9.88 10.75 10.08
N THR A 16 -9.40 11.34 8.99
CA THR A 16 -8.48 10.72 8.02
C THR A 16 -7.18 11.51 7.84
N PRO A 17 -6.36 11.71 8.90
CA PRO A 17 -5.15 12.54 8.84
C PRO A 17 -4.07 12.00 7.88
N TRP A 18 -4.16 10.71 7.51
CA TRP A 18 -3.28 10.08 6.51
C TRP A 18 -3.62 10.50 5.08
N ASP A 19 -4.88 10.86 4.81
CA ASP A 19 -5.33 11.29 3.50
C ASP A 19 -4.78 12.69 3.19
N LYS A 20 -4.14 12.83 2.03
CA LYS A 20 -3.53 14.09 1.56
C LYS A 20 -4.17 14.60 0.28
N ASP A 21 -5.28 13.97 -0.15
CA ASP A 21 -6.04 14.32 -1.34
C ASP A 21 -5.23 14.25 -2.65
N GLU A 22 -4.06 13.65 -2.60
CA GLU A 22 -3.17 13.44 -3.73
C GLU A 22 -2.33 12.15 -3.57
N PRO A 23 -1.80 11.59 -4.67
CA PRO A 23 -0.92 10.44 -4.63
C PRO A 23 0.38 10.72 -3.89
N ALA A 24 0.98 9.68 -3.29
CA ALA A 24 2.25 9.79 -2.61
C ALA A 24 3.34 10.39 -3.52
N PRO A 25 4.04 11.47 -3.10
CA PRO A 25 5.06 12.12 -3.92
C PRO A 25 6.18 11.17 -4.36
N GLY A 26 6.57 10.23 -3.47
CA GLY A 26 7.57 9.20 -3.78
C GLY A 26 7.12 8.24 -4.88
N LEU A 27 5.83 7.88 -4.91
CA LEU A 27 5.24 7.09 -6.00
C LEU A 27 5.33 7.83 -7.33
N ILE A 28 4.95 9.10 -7.37
CA ILE A 28 4.99 9.91 -8.60
C ILE A 28 6.41 10.01 -9.14
N ASP A 29 7.39 10.25 -8.25
CA ASP A 29 8.80 10.33 -8.64
C ASP A 29 9.32 8.98 -9.19
N TRP A 30 8.89 7.87 -8.60
CA TRP A 30 9.25 6.53 -9.06
C TRP A 30 8.61 6.23 -10.44
N LEU A 31 7.31 6.47 -10.60
CA LEU A 31 6.61 6.29 -11.87
C LEU A 31 7.20 7.11 -13.03
N ASN A 32 7.75 8.29 -12.74
CA ASN A 32 8.39 9.14 -13.75
C ASN A 32 9.73 8.57 -14.27
N LYS A 33 10.34 7.64 -13.53
CA LYS A 33 11.68 7.10 -13.82
C LYS A 33 11.64 5.65 -14.31
N GLN A 34 10.50 4.96 -14.14
CA GLN A 34 10.40 3.53 -14.45
C GLN A 34 9.68 3.29 -15.77
N THR A 35 10.10 2.24 -16.45
CA THR A 35 9.38 1.67 -17.58
C THR A 35 9.00 0.24 -17.21
N LEU A 36 7.71 -0.01 -17.08
CA LEU A 36 7.14 -1.32 -16.83
C LEU A 36 6.46 -1.83 -18.11
N ALA A 37 6.26 -3.15 -18.18
CA ALA A 37 5.50 -3.75 -19.26
C ALA A 37 4.06 -3.21 -19.25
N PRO A 38 3.47 -2.86 -20.39
CA PRO A 38 2.12 -2.25 -20.46
C PRO A 38 1.03 -3.13 -19.84
N GLU A 39 1.19 -4.46 -19.88
CA GLU A 39 0.28 -5.44 -19.33
C GLU A 39 0.42 -5.65 -17.80
N THR A 40 1.27 -4.89 -17.13
CA THR A 40 1.47 -4.97 -15.68
C THR A 40 0.16 -4.69 -14.94
N ARG A 41 -0.32 -5.67 -14.18
CA ARG A 41 -1.47 -5.54 -13.30
C ARG A 41 -1.03 -5.12 -11.90
N VAL A 42 -1.62 -4.04 -11.39
CA VAL A 42 -1.21 -3.42 -10.12
C VAL A 42 -2.32 -3.56 -9.08
N LEU A 43 -1.96 -4.00 -7.88
CA LEU A 43 -2.83 -3.94 -6.69
C LEU A 43 -2.32 -2.87 -5.73
N VAL A 44 -3.25 -2.09 -5.19
CA VAL A 44 -2.97 -1.13 -4.11
C VAL A 44 -3.89 -1.46 -2.92
N PRO A 45 -3.42 -2.27 -1.95
CA PRO A 45 -4.19 -2.58 -0.76
C PRO A 45 -4.14 -1.41 0.25
N GLY A 46 -5.23 -1.22 1.01
CA GLY A 46 -5.39 -0.08 1.91
C GLY A 46 -5.44 1.24 1.14
N CYS A 47 -6.11 1.25 -0.01
CA CYS A 47 -6.05 2.34 -0.97
C CYS A 47 -6.81 3.61 -0.56
N GLY A 48 -7.62 3.56 0.50
CA GLY A 48 -8.45 4.67 0.94
C GLY A 48 -9.26 5.27 -0.19
N ARG A 49 -9.25 6.59 -0.33
CA ARG A 49 -9.94 7.34 -1.39
C ARG A 49 -9.29 7.25 -2.78
N GLY A 50 -8.38 6.28 -2.99
CA GLY A 50 -7.93 5.89 -4.33
C GLY A 50 -6.91 6.81 -5.01
N HIS A 51 -6.22 7.66 -4.27
CA HIS A 51 -5.25 8.59 -4.86
C HIS A 51 -4.07 7.86 -5.51
N ASP A 52 -3.43 6.94 -4.81
CA ASP A 52 -2.32 6.15 -5.34
C ASP A 52 -2.73 5.22 -6.48
N PRO A 53 -3.83 4.43 -6.40
CA PRO A 53 -4.31 3.66 -7.55
C PRO A 53 -4.57 4.51 -8.78
N SER A 54 -5.10 5.73 -8.62
CA SER A 54 -5.34 6.63 -9.76
C SER A 54 -4.06 7.04 -10.47
N ALA A 55 -2.94 7.19 -9.74
CA ALA A 55 -1.66 7.51 -10.33
C ALA A 55 -1.14 6.37 -11.24
N TRP A 56 -1.32 5.13 -10.84
CA TRP A 56 -1.01 3.94 -11.65
C TRP A 56 -1.91 3.87 -12.90
N ALA A 57 -3.22 4.00 -12.72
CA ALA A 57 -4.19 3.95 -13.81
C ALA A 57 -3.96 5.05 -14.86
N LYS A 58 -3.64 6.29 -14.45
CA LYS A 58 -3.27 7.39 -15.35
C LYS A 58 -2.00 7.12 -16.17
N ARG A 59 -1.16 6.17 -15.75
CA ARG A 59 -0.01 5.67 -16.54
C ARG A 59 -0.36 4.54 -17.48
N GLY A 60 -1.63 4.13 -17.53
CA GLY A 60 -2.15 3.09 -18.43
C GLY A 60 -2.14 1.67 -17.84
N PHE A 61 -1.75 1.48 -16.60
CA PHE A 61 -1.74 0.16 -15.97
C PHE A 61 -3.14 -0.28 -15.54
N GLU A 62 -3.45 -1.57 -15.70
CA GLU A 62 -4.64 -2.19 -15.10
C GLU A 62 -4.46 -2.19 -13.58
N THR A 63 -5.27 -1.41 -12.89
CA THR A 63 -5.07 -1.11 -11.47
C THR A 63 -6.29 -1.48 -10.65
N THR A 64 -6.05 -2.10 -9.52
CA THR A 64 -7.07 -2.42 -8.52
C THR A 64 -6.73 -1.76 -7.19
N GLY A 65 -7.66 -0.96 -6.66
CA GLY A 65 -7.64 -0.49 -5.29
C GLY A 65 -8.47 -1.41 -4.40
N MET A 66 -7.97 -1.73 -3.21
CA MET A 66 -8.66 -2.53 -2.21
C MET A 66 -8.63 -1.81 -0.86
N ASP A 67 -9.76 -1.74 -0.18
CA ASP A 67 -9.85 -1.18 1.17
C ASP A 67 -10.94 -1.88 1.99
N LEU A 68 -10.88 -1.74 3.31
CA LEU A 68 -11.92 -2.22 4.21
C LEU A 68 -13.13 -1.28 4.25
N SER A 69 -12.92 0.03 4.02
CA SER A 69 -13.96 1.04 4.11
C SER A 69 -14.74 1.19 2.79
N GLU A 70 -16.02 0.86 2.82
CA GLU A 70 -16.92 1.12 1.69
C GLU A 70 -17.15 2.62 1.46
N ILE A 71 -17.10 3.44 2.50
CA ILE A 71 -17.17 4.91 2.38
C ILE A 71 -15.98 5.42 1.56
N ALA A 72 -14.76 5.01 1.91
CA ALA A 72 -13.56 5.39 1.15
C ALA A 72 -13.64 4.94 -0.31
N LEU A 73 -14.10 3.71 -0.55
CA LEU A 73 -14.22 3.16 -1.90
C LEU A 73 -15.33 3.82 -2.72
N ALA A 74 -16.43 4.24 -2.08
CA ALA A 74 -17.48 5.01 -2.76
C ALA A 74 -16.95 6.38 -3.23
N ASP A 75 -16.23 7.09 -2.37
CA ASP A 75 -15.55 8.34 -2.72
C ASP A 75 -14.55 8.14 -3.87
N ALA A 76 -13.75 7.06 -3.79
CA ALA A 76 -12.77 6.73 -4.81
C ALA A 76 -13.43 6.42 -6.17
N ARG A 77 -14.49 5.61 -6.20
CA ARG A 77 -15.24 5.28 -7.43
C ARG A 77 -15.82 6.54 -8.07
N GLN A 78 -16.40 7.43 -7.27
CA GLN A 78 -16.95 8.70 -7.76
C GLN A 78 -15.85 9.62 -8.31
N LYS A 79 -14.75 9.77 -7.55
CA LYS A 79 -13.66 10.70 -7.92
C LYS A 79 -12.91 10.30 -9.19
N TYR A 80 -12.84 8.99 -9.48
CA TYR A 80 -12.03 8.43 -10.57
C TYR A 80 -12.87 7.63 -11.58
N GLU A 81 -14.15 7.95 -11.73
CA GLU A 81 -15.10 7.27 -12.64
C GLU A 81 -14.66 7.30 -14.11
N ASP A 82 -13.86 8.31 -14.49
CA ASP A 82 -13.35 8.48 -15.86
C ASP A 82 -12.12 7.59 -16.19
N LEU A 83 -11.64 6.76 -15.24
CA LEU A 83 -10.49 5.89 -15.46
C LEU A 83 -10.95 4.42 -15.68
N PRO A 84 -11.13 3.97 -16.96
CA PRO A 84 -11.71 2.66 -17.25
C PRO A 84 -10.84 1.47 -16.85
N ASN A 85 -9.54 1.70 -16.64
CA ASN A 85 -8.55 0.73 -16.21
C ASN A 85 -8.30 0.72 -14.69
N LEU A 86 -9.18 1.37 -13.91
CA LEU A 86 -9.15 1.42 -12.45
C LEU A 86 -10.41 0.81 -11.87
N ALA A 87 -10.24 -0.23 -11.05
CA ALA A 87 -11.31 -0.86 -10.30
C ALA A 87 -11.08 -0.76 -8.79
N PHE A 88 -12.17 -0.68 -8.03
CA PHE A 88 -12.15 -0.66 -6.57
C PHE A 88 -13.05 -1.75 -6.01
N PHE A 89 -12.54 -2.55 -5.06
CA PHE A 89 -13.36 -3.53 -4.38
C PHE A 89 -13.10 -3.53 -2.85
N PRO A 90 -14.15 -3.81 -2.05
CA PRO A 90 -14.00 -3.96 -0.62
C PRO A 90 -13.33 -5.30 -0.31
N GLY A 91 -12.41 -5.31 0.65
CA GLY A 91 -11.78 -6.55 1.05
C GLY A 91 -10.71 -6.39 2.11
N ASN A 92 -10.46 -7.49 2.82
CA ASN A 92 -9.39 -7.59 3.79
C ASN A 92 -8.14 -8.23 3.15
N PHE A 93 -7.14 -7.41 2.90
CA PHE A 93 -5.87 -7.87 2.29
C PHE A 93 -5.22 -9.04 3.03
N LEU A 94 -5.37 -9.11 4.35
CA LEU A 94 -4.77 -10.17 5.17
C LEU A 94 -5.51 -11.51 5.07
N GLU A 95 -6.81 -11.50 4.80
CA GLU A 95 -7.70 -12.66 4.92
C GLU A 95 -8.12 -13.22 3.57
N GLU A 96 -8.21 -12.36 2.56
CA GLU A 96 -8.66 -12.75 1.24
C GLU A 96 -7.50 -13.24 0.35
N LYS A 97 -7.87 -13.84 -0.77
CA LYS A 97 -6.94 -14.31 -1.79
C LYS A 97 -7.42 -13.88 -3.17
N PRO A 98 -6.52 -13.49 -4.06
CA PRO A 98 -6.90 -13.14 -5.42
C PRO A 98 -7.34 -14.39 -6.20
N GLN A 99 -8.23 -14.18 -7.19
CA GLN A 99 -8.45 -15.21 -8.22
C GLN A 99 -7.19 -15.38 -9.06
N GLU A 100 -6.53 -14.29 -9.40
CA GLU A 100 -5.25 -14.27 -10.10
C GLU A 100 -4.30 -13.28 -9.41
N PRO A 101 -3.06 -13.70 -9.07
CA PRO A 101 -2.07 -12.80 -8.47
C PRO A 101 -1.69 -11.65 -9.40
N TYR A 102 -1.22 -10.56 -8.82
CA TYR A 102 -0.79 -9.34 -9.50
C TYR A 102 0.70 -9.37 -9.86
N ASP A 103 1.09 -8.56 -10.84
CA ASP A 103 2.49 -8.39 -11.24
C ASP A 103 3.23 -7.44 -10.31
N LEU A 104 2.50 -6.44 -9.76
CA LEU A 104 3.03 -5.45 -8.85
C LEU A 104 2.02 -5.15 -7.74
N ILE A 105 2.51 -5.02 -6.52
CA ILE A 105 1.76 -4.47 -5.39
C ILE A 105 2.44 -3.17 -4.98
N PHE A 106 1.65 -2.10 -4.85
CA PHE A 106 2.10 -0.85 -4.24
C PHE A 106 1.33 -0.60 -2.94
N GLU A 107 2.03 -0.21 -1.88
CA GLU A 107 1.38 0.23 -0.65
C GLU A 107 2.02 1.49 -0.07
N HIS A 108 1.18 2.30 0.55
CA HIS A 108 1.54 3.48 1.30
C HIS A 108 0.59 3.60 2.50
N THR A 109 1.15 3.71 3.71
CA THR A 109 0.41 3.83 4.97
C THR A 109 -0.43 2.61 5.41
N LEU A 110 -0.34 1.47 4.72
CA LEU A 110 -1.02 0.25 5.16
C LEU A 110 -0.21 -0.52 6.22
N TYR A 111 1.09 -0.74 6.01
CA TYR A 111 1.91 -1.52 6.96
C TYR A 111 1.92 -0.93 8.37
N CYS A 112 1.96 0.40 8.47
CA CYS A 112 1.89 1.10 9.75
C CYS A 112 0.49 1.05 10.40
N ALA A 113 -0.54 0.68 9.64
CA ALA A 113 -1.90 0.48 10.14
C ALA A 113 -2.13 -0.95 10.67
N ILE A 114 -1.25 -1.90 10.32
CA ILE A 114 -1.31 -3.28 10.77
C ILE A 114 -0.70 -3.41 12.16
N GLU A 115 -1.46 -3.99 13.10
CA GLU A 115 -0.92 -4.31 14.42
C GLU A 115 0.36 -5.14 14.30
N PRO A 116 1.41 -4.82 15.08
CA PRO A 116 2.70 -5.52 15.00
C PRO A 116 2.59 -7.04 15.13
N SER A 117 1.64 -7.53 15.94
CA SER A 117 1.35 -8.96 16.10
C SER A 117 0.82 -9.64 14.83
N ARG A 118 0.23 -8.88 13.91
CA ARG A 118 -0.35 -9.38 12.65
C ARG A 118 0.55 -9.17 11.42
N ARG A 119 1.70 -8.58 11.57
CA ARG A 119 2.61 -8.29 10.44
C ARG A 119 3.16 -9.53 9.74
N ASP A 120 3.19 -10.69 10.41
CA ASP A 120 3.51 -11.96 9.75
C ASP A 120 2.38 -12.41 8.80
N GLU A 121 1.11 -12.10 9.14
CA GLU A 121 -0.02 -12.33 8.25
C GLU A 121 0.09 -11.44 7.01
N TYR A 122 0.50 -10.18 7.18
CA TYR A 122 0.74 -9.25 6.08
C TYR A 122 1.81 -9.78 5.12
N ALA A 123 2.95 -10.27 5.61
CA ALA A 123 3.99 -10.85 4.77
C ALA A 123 3.51 -12.11 4.01
N LYS A 124 2.66 -12.93 4.64
CA LYS A 124 2.01 -14.07 3.99
C LYS A 124 1.01 -13.63 2.93
N ALA A 125 0.22 -12.59 3.20
CA ALA A 125 -0.72 -12.04 2.24
C ALA A 125 0.00 -11.55 0.98
N LEU A 126 1.11 -10.80 1.11
CA LEU A 126 1.92 -10.39 -0.03
C LEU A 126 2.33 -11.57 -0.93
N ASN A 127 2.70 -12.72 -0.33
CA ASN A 127 3.03 -13.92 -1.10
C ASN A 127 1.81 -14.55 -1.82
N HIS A 128 0.59 -14.32 -1.36
CA HIS A 128 -0.61 -14.81 -2.04
C HIS A 128 -1.04 -13.89 -3.18
N TRP A 129 -0.97 -12.56 -2.93
CA TRP A 129 -1.45 -11.56 -3.86
C TRP A 129 -0.48 -11.25 -5.00
N LEU A 130 0.82 -11.51 -4.84
CA LEU A 130 1.85 -11.20 -5.85
C LEU A 130 2.29 -12.47 -6.60
N LYS A 131 2.51 -12.39 -7.90
CA LYS A 131 3.09 -13.49 -8.69
C LYS A 131 4.52 -13.80 -8.24
N PRO A 132 5.00 -15.06 -8.35
CA PRO A 132 6.43 -15.35 -8.27
C PRO A 132 7.22 -14.45 -9.22
N GLY A 133 8.28 -13.80 -8.75
CA GLY A 133 9.04 -12.82 -9.51
C GLY A 133 8.40 -11.43 -9.64
N GLY A 134 7.17 -11.25 -9.13
CA GLY A 134 6.48 -9.96 -9.10
C GLY A 134 7.13 -8.95 -8.15
N LEU A 135 6.78 -7.68 -8.31
CA LEU A 135 7.37 -6.56 -7.57
C LEU A 135 6.46 -6.07 -6.44
N PHE A 136 7.05 -5.84 -5.28
CA PHE A 136 6.42 -5.15 -4.18
C PHE A 136 7.13 -3.82 -3.94
N LEU A 137 6.45 -2.72 -4.21
CA LEU A 137 6.90 -1.36 -3.99
C LEU A 137 6.14 -0.78 -2.80
N ALA A 138 6.86 -0.32 -1.79
CA ALA A 138 6.24 0.16 -0.57
C ALA A 138 6.86 1.45 -0.04
N ILE A 139 6.05 2.33 0.52
CA ILE A 139 6.49 3.46 1.32
C ILE A 139 6.08 3.18 2.77
N HIS A 140 7.05 2.78 3.58
CA HIS A 140 6.84 2.48 4.99
C HIS A 140 7.23 3.64 5.89
N PHE A 141 6.51 3.79 7.01
CA PHE A 141 6.98 4.60 8.12
C PHE A 141 8.12 3.89 8.86
N VAL A 142 9.25 4.59 9.00
CA VAL A 142 10.45 4.11 9.69
C VAL A 142 10.71 5.02 10.89
N PHE A 143 10.16 4.65 12.03
CA PHE A 143 10.37 5.27 13.33
C PHE A 143 10.27 4.20 14.43
N PRO A 144 10.70 4.45 15.67
CA PRO A 144 10.62 3.46 16.75
C PRO A 144 9.21 2.92 16.94
N LEU A 145 9.10 1.61 17.14
CA LEU A 145 7.82 0.97 17.44
C LEU A 145 7.19 1.60 18.69
N THR A 146 5.91 1.97 18.54
CA THR A 146 5.09 2.51 19.64
C THR A 146 4.12 1.43 20.14
N GLU A 147 3.75 1.50 21.41
CA GLU A 147 2.72 0.63 21.99
C GLU A 147 1.32 1.05 21.53
N GLU A 148 1.16 2.34 21.21
CA GLU A 148 -0.07 2.94 20.71
C GLU A 148 0.04 3.20 19.20
N GLY A 149 -1.04 2.97 18.49
CA GLY A 149 -1.16 3.18 17.05
C GLY A 149 -2.60 2.99 16.59
N PRO A 150 -2.90 3.05 15.30
CA PRO A 150 -2.01 3.44 14.22
C PRO A 150 -1.66 4.94 14.17
N PRO A 151 -0.52 5.34 13.61
CA PRO A 151 0.46 4.49 12.96
C PRO A 151 1.40 3.78 13.91
N PHE A 152 1.70 2.50 13.66
CA PHE A 152 2.74 1.75 14.36
C PHE A 152 4.08 1.87 13.61
N GLY A 153 5.15 2.26 14.30
CA GLY A 153 6.47 2.34 13.72
C GLY A 153 7.07 0.98 13.36
N ALA A 154 8.12 1.01 12.57
CA ALA A 154 8.98 -0.13 12.27
C ALA A 154 10.40 0.34 11.99
N SER A 155 11.44 -0.47 12.27
CA SER A 155 12.77 -0.18 11.79
C SER A 155 13.02 -0.82 10.42
N LYS A 156 14.02 -0.33 9.69
CA LYS A 156 14.42 -0.95 8.40
C LYS A 156 14.83 -2.41 8.59
N GLU A 157 15.49 -2.72 9.70
CA GLU A 157 15.93 -4.07 10.05
C GLU A 157 14.74 -5.00 10.34
N GLU A 158 13.69 -4.49 11.01
CA GLU A 158 12.46 -5.25 11.25
C GLU A 158 11.75 -5.56 9.95
N ILE A 159 11.60 -4.57 9.06
CA ILE A 159 11.02 -4.70 7.74
C ILE A 159 11.80 -5.73 6.90
N ALA A 160 13.13 -5.58 6.83
CA ALA A 160 13.99 -6.50 6.08
C ALA A 160 13.88 -7.93 6.60
N LYS A 161 14.02 -8.13 7.90
CA LYS A 161 13.91 -9.46 8.53
C LYS A 161 12.58 -10.15 8.23
N ARG A 162 11.50 -9.38 8.12
CA ARG A 162 10.15 -9.90 7.86
C ARG A 162 9.95 -10.32 6.42
N PHE A 163 10.48 -9.53 5.47
CA PHE A 163 10.23 -9.79 4.04
C PHE A 163 11.31 -10.66 3.39
N GLU A 164 12.56 -10.62 3.82
CA GLU A 164 13.66 -11.42 3.25
C GLU A 164 13.37 -12.93 3.08
N PRO A 165 12.59 -13.61 3.94
CA PRO A 165 12.26 -15.02 3.70
C PRO A 165 11.54 -15.28 2.37
N GLY A 166 10.66 -14.37 1.93
CA GLY A 166 9.86 -14.51 0.71
C GLY A 166 10.27 -13.57 -0.43
N PHE A 167 11.09 -12.58 -0.14
CA PHE A 167 11.42 -11.49 -1.07
C PHE A 167 12.92 -11.22 -1.10
N GLU A 168 13.38 -10.69 -2.23
CA GLU A 168 14.71 -10.12 -2.44
C GLU A 168 14.59 -8.60 -2.42
N LEU A 169 15.36 -7.91 -1.58
CA LEU A 169 15.44 -6.46 -1.59
C LEU A 169 16.25 -6.01 -2.81
N LEU A 170 15.61 -5.32 -3.75
CA LEU A 170 16.28 -4.79 -4.93
C LEU A 170 16.87 -3.41 -4.68
N ASN A 171 16.14 -2.57 -3.93
CA ASN A 171 16.58 -1.22 -3.59
C ASN A 171 15.80 -0.66 -2.40
N ASP A 172 16.41 0.27 -1.67
CA ASP A 172 15.73 1.08 -0.66
C ASP A 172 16.29 2.52 -0.68
N TRP A 173 15.42 3.49 -0.45
CA TRP A 173 15.80 4.91 -0.48
C TRP A 173 14.80 5.78 0.27
N LYS A 174 15.22 7.02 0.55
CA LYS A 174 14.35 8.05 1.09
C LYS A 174 13.55 8.68 -0.06
N PRO A 175 12.22 8.57 -0.06
CA PRO A 175 11.39 9.18 -1.10
C PRO A 175 11.21 10.69 -0.86
N ARG A 176 10.69 11.39 -1.84
CA ARG A 176 10.00 12.66 -1.58
C ARG A 176 8.71 12.34 -0.84
N HIS A 177 8.44 13.06 0.24
CA HIS A 177 7.30 12.86 1.13
C HIS A 177 6.38 14.08 1.15
N PHE A 178 5.21 13.92 1.74
CA PHE A 178 4.32 15.04 2.01
C PHE A 178 4.93 16.01 3.04
N GLU A 179 4.58 17.29 2.90
CA GLU A 179 4.95 18.27 3.91
C GLU A 179 4.39 17.86 5.29
N GLY A 180 5.25 17.90 6.31
CA GLY A 180 4.90 17.51 7.68
C GLY A 180 5.14 16.03 8.04
N ARG A 181 5.46 15.14 7.10
CA ARG A 181 5.86 13.73 7.38
C ARG A 181 7.35 13.55 7.69
N ARG A 182 8.06 14.60 7.97
CA ARG A 182 9.38 14.75 8.61
C ARG A 182 10.36 13.59 8.43
N ASP A 183 10.59 13.15 7.20
CA ASP A 183 11.65 12.16 6.97
C ASP A 183 11.44 10.77 7.59
N GLU A 184 10.23 10.46 8.00
CA GLU A 184 9.87 9.16 8.58
C GLU A 184 9.49 8.13 7.52
N GLU A 185 9.31 8.55 6.28
CA GLU A 185 9.00 7.64 5.17
C GLU A 185 10.26 7.09 4.51
N TRP A 186 10.26 5.78 4.24
CA TRP A 186 11.30 5.08 3.52
C TRP A 186 10.68 4.19 2.45
N MET A 187 11.23 4.24 1.24
CA MET A 187 10.72 3.49 0.12
C MET A 187 11.55 2.25 -0.13
N PHE A 188 10.87 1.12 -0.39
CA PHE A 188 11.50 -0.18 -0.63
C PHE A 188 10.96 -0.78 -1.92
N LEU A 189 11.85 -1.37 -2.71
CA LEU A 189 11.51 -2.18 -3.86
C LEU A 189 11.97 -3.61 -3.61
N TRP A 190 11.02 -4.51 -3.51
CA TRP A 190 11.21 -5.93 -3.31
C TRP A 190 10.80 -6.72 -4.54
N LYS A 191 11.41 -7.87 -4.74
CA LYS A 191 11.00 -8.88 -5.72
C LYS A 191 10.62 -10.16 -5.00
N ARG A 192 9.42 -10.68 -5.28
CA ARG A 192 9.04 -11.98 -4.75
C ARG A 192 9.95 -13.07 -5.29
N LYS A 193 10.47 -13.92 -4.42
CA LYS A 193 11.27 -15.10 -4.80
C LYS A 193 10.41 -16.11 -5.58
N ILE A 194 11.06 -16.90 -6.44
CA ILE A 194 10.42 -17.95 -7.25
C ILE A 194 10.30 -19.22 -6.43
#